data_7ac51fd5cd55dfcd478853b6081a111e
#
_entry.id   7ac51fd5cd55dfcd478853b6081a111e
#
_cell.length_a   1.000
_cell.length_b   1.000
_cell.length_c   1.000
_cell.angle_alpha   90.00
_cell.angle_beta   90.00
_cell.angle_gamma   90.00
#
_symmetry.space_group_name_H-M   'P 1'
#
loop_
_entity.id
_entity.type
_entity.pdbx_description
1 polymer ?
#
loop_
_entity_poly.entity_id
_entity_poly.type
_entity_poly.pdbx_seq_one_letter_code
_entity_poly.pdbx_strand_id
1 'polypeptide(L)'
;MATKLFQMQSQISLLCSVLEGYLSKEEVRLVIKAHRIADRAHSGQFRKSGEPYISHPLSVALILAELKLDYLCIVAAILHDCIEDTSVTKDDVKNEFGEQVAHIVEGVSKLTNLEFTSSSQKQAKTFKNLS
;
A
#
# COMPACT_ATOMS: atom_id res chain seq x y z
N MET A 1 12.55 13.19 15.71
CA MET A 1 11.51 12.17 15.86
C MET A 1 10.10 12.73 15.83
N ALA A 2 9.82 13.80 16.58
CA ALA A 2 8.50 14.45 16.54
C ALA A 2 8.14 14.92 15.13
N THR A 3 9.13 15.37 14.35
CA THR A 3 8.94 15.84 12.98
C THR A 3 8.42 14.73 12.05
N LYS A 4 8.97 13.52 12.18
CA LYS A 4 8.55 12.39 11.34
C LYS A 4 7.14 11.93 11.68
N LEU A 5 6.80 11.87 12.98
CA LEU A 5 5.45 11.55 13.41
C LEU A 5 4.45 12.57 12.90
N PHE A 6 4.81 13.85 12.97
CA PHE A 6 3.98 14.93 12.45
C PHE A 6 3.76 14.79 10.94
N GLN A 7 4.81 14.46 10.19
CA GLN A 7 4.70 14.25 8.74
C GLN A 7 3.78 13.07 8.41
N MET A 8 3.85 11.98 9.17
CA MET A 8 2.97 10.81 8.96
C MET A 8 1.52 11.16 9.22
N GLN A 9 1.24 11.90 10.31
CA GLN A 9 -0.10 12.37 10.60
C GLN A 9 -0.62 13.31 9.52
N SER A 10 0.26 14.14 8.97
CA SER A 10 -0.08 15.02 7.86
C SER A 10 -0.42 14.24 6.60
N GLN A 11 0.31 13.15 6.32
CA GLN A 11 0.03 12.29 5.16
C GLN A 11 -1.35 11.67 5.23
N ILE A 12 -1.72 11.09 6.39
CA ILE A 12 -3.04 10.45 6.52
C ILE A 12 -4.16 11.50 6.51
N SER A 13 -3.93 12.66 7.08
CA SER A 13 -4.89 13.76 7.04
C SER A 13 -5.12 14.23 5.61
N LEU A 14 -4.05 14.40 4.85
CA LEU A 14 -4.13 14.80 3.46
C LEU A 14 -4.86 13.76 2.62
N LEU A 15 -4.52 12.49 2.82
CA LEU A 15 -5.19 11.38 2.14
C LEU A 15 -6.70 11.40 2.40
N CYS A 16 -7.10 11.50 3.67
CA CYS A 16 -8.51 11.54 4.03
C CYS A 16 -9.21 12.73 3.39
N SER A 17 -8.57 13.89 3.38
CA SER A 17 -9.13 15.11 2.78
C SER A 17 -9.41 14.90 1.28
N VAL A 18 -8.47 14.29 0.56
CA VAL A 18 -8.65 13.99 -0.86
C VAL A 18 -9.78 12.97 -1.07
N LEU A 19 -9.78 11.90 -0.28
CA LEU A 19 -10.78 10.83 -0.40
C LEU A 19 -12.20 11.33 -0.11
N GLU A 20 -12.36 12.19 0.87
CA GLU A 20 -13.67 12.75 1.23
C GLU A 20 -14.30 13.52 0.08
N GLY A 21 -13.51 13.97 -0.88
CA GLY A 21 -13.99 14.68 -2.04
C GLY A 21 -14.73 13.79 -3.05
N TYR A 22 -14.55 12.46 -2.99
CA TYR A 22 -15.19 11.58 -3.98
C TYR A 22 -15.63 10.21 -3.45
N LEU A 23 -15.20 9.78 -2.26
CA LEU A 23 -15.63 8.52 -1.67
C LEU A 23 -16.69 8.74 -0.60
N SER A 24 -17.49 7.71 -0.35
CA SER A 24 -18.48 7.74 0.73
C SER A 24 -17.77 7.66 2.09
N LYS A 25 -18.49 8.03 3.14
CA LYS A 25 -17.97 7.94 4.52
C LYS A 25 -17.57 6.52 4.88
N GLU A 26 -18.35 5.55 4.46
CA GLU A 26 -18.06 4.13 4.68
C GLU A 26 -16.76 3.71 4.00
N GLU A 27 -16.57 4.12 2.77
CA GLU A 27 -15.37 3.80 1.99
C GLU A 27 -14.13 4.45 2.62
N VAL A 28 -14.24 5.70 3.06
CA VAL A 28 -13.15 6.38 3.76
C VAL A 28 -12.80 5.64 5.05
N ARG A 29 -13.80 5.15 5.79
CA ARG A 29 -13.56 4.36 7.01
C ARG A 29 -12.76 3.09 6.71
N LEU A 30 -13.07 2.42 5.61
CA LEU A 30 -12.34 1.22 5.22
C LEU A 30 -10.88 1.53 4.89
N VAL A 31 -10.63 2.66 4.24
CA VAL A 31 -9.27 3.12 3.96
C VAL A 31 -8.53 3.42 5.27
N ILE A 32 -9.18 4.11 6.20
CA ILE A 32 -8.57 4.39 7.51
C ILE A 32 -8.27 3.10 8.26
N LYS A 33 -9.18 2.11 8.20
CA LYS A 33 -8.97 0.81 8.81
C LYS A 33 -7.75 0.11 8.22
N ALA A 34 -7.62 0.14 6.89
CA ALA A 34 -6.45 -0.41 6.21
C ALA A 34 -5.16 0.27 6.67
N HIS A 35 -5.17 1.58 6.80
CA HIS A 35 -4.02 2.33 7.30
C HIS A 35 -3.65 1.89 8.71
N ARG A 36 -4.62 1.74 9.60
CA ARG A 36 -4.36 1.31 10.97
C ARG A 36 -3.71 -0.07 11.03
N ILE A 37 -4.21 -1.00 10.22
CA ILE A 37 -3.67 -2.36 10.15
C ILE A 37 -2.24 -2.32 9.62
N ALA A 38 -2.01 -1.57 8.54
CA ALA A 38 -0.68 -1.45 7.94
C ALA A 38 0.31 -0.76 8.87
N ASP A 39 -0.12 0.30 9.54
CA ASP A 39 0.71 1.03 10.49
C ASP A 39 1.16 0.12 11.64
N ARG A 40 0.24 -0.66 12.18
CA ARG A 40 0.55 -1.61 13.24
C ARG A 40 1.46 -2.72 12.74
N ALA A 41 1.17 -3.25 11.56
CA ALA A 41 1.93 -4.36 10.98
C ALA A 41 3.37 -3.97 10.65
N HIS A 42 3.58 -2.75 10.16
CA HIS A 42 4.91 -2.23 9.83
C HIS A 42 5.60 -1.53 10.99
N SER A 43 5.03 -1.58 12.19
CA SER A 43 5.59 -0.94 13.37
C SER A 43 7.03 -1.41 13.60
N GLY A 44 7.94 -0.46 13.77
CA GLY A 44 9.35 -0.76 13.95
C GLY A 44 10.13 -1.00 12.66
N GLN A 45 9.46 -0.99 11.52
CA GLN A 45 10.13 -1.12 10.22
C GLN A 45 10.43 0.26 9.63
N PHE A 46 11.63 0.41 9.09
CA PHE A 46 12.10 1.67 8.51
C PHE A 46 12.68 1.42 7.12
N ARG A 47 12.55 2.42 6.26
CA ARG A 47 13.19 2.41 4.95
C ARG A 47 14.66 2.78 5.10
N LYS A 48 15.44 2.57 4.05
CA LYS A 48 16.87 2.93 4.02
C LYS A 48 17.09 4.40 4.33
N SER A 49 16.12 5.26 3.99
CA SER A 49 16.16 6.69 4.28
C SER A 49 15.96 7.02 5.77
N GLY A 50 15.58 6.03 6.59
CA GLY A 50 15.28 6.23 8.00
C GLY A 50 13.83 6.59 8.28
N GLU A 51 13.00 6.74 7.24
CA GLU A 51 11.57 7.02 7.40
C GLU A 51 10.81 5.74 7.78
N PRO A 52 9.74 5.86 8.60
CA PRO A 52 8.88 4.72 8.87
C PRO A 52 8.35 4.10 7.58
N TYR A 53 8.30 2.78 7.51
CA TYR A 53 7.92 2.08 6.30
C TYR A 53 6.52 2.45 5.82
N ILE A 54 5.59 2.72 6.74
CA ILE A 54 4.20 3.07 6.42
C ILE A 54 4.10 4.32 5.54
N SER A 55 5.10 5.20 5.55
CA SER A 55 5.08 6.41 4.73
C SER A 55 5.02 6.10 3.23
N HIS A 56 5.61 4.98 2.81
CA HIS A 56 5.63 4.58 1.40
C HIS A 56 4.23 4.19 0.88
N PRO A 57 3.51 3.23 1.48
CA PRO A 57 2.16 2.91 1.02
C PRO A 57 1.19 4.09 1.12
N LEU A 58 1.38 4.98 2.09
CA LEU A 58 0.57 6.20 2.17
C LEU A 58 0.83 7.14 0.99
N SER A 59 2.08 7.28 0.58
CA SER A 59 2.42 8.11 -0.59
C SER A 59 1.80 7.56 -1.86
N VAL A 60 1.85 6.23 -2.05
CA VAL A 60 1.22 5.57 -3.19
C VAL A 60 -0.29 5.78 -3.16
N ALA A 61 -0.91 5.57 -1.99
CA ALA A 61 -2.35 5.75 -1.82
C ALA A 61 -2.78 7.18 -2.15
N LEU A 62 -1.99 8.17 -1.77
CA LEU A 62 -2.28 9.57 -2.07
C LEU A 62 -2.28 9.84 -3.57
N ILE A 63 -1.30 9.29 -4.31
CA ILE A 63 -1.25 9.40 -5.75
C ILE A 63 -2.51 8.81 -6.38
N LEU A 64 -2.91 7.61 -5.94
CA LEU A 64 -4.11 6.95 -6.45
C LEU A 64 -5.38 7.73 -6.11
N ALA A 65 -5.43 8.33 -4.92
CA ALA A 65 -6.56 9.15 -4.51
C ALA A 65 -6.69 10.42 -5.35
N GLU A 66 -5.57 11.03 -5.70
CA GLU A 66 -5.55 12.20 -6.57
C GLU A 66 -6.05 11.85 -7.97
N LEU A 67 -5.84 10.61 -8.41
CA LEU A 67 -6.37 10.08 -9.66
C LEU A 67 -7.83 9.62 -9.53
N LYS A 68 -8.41 9.75 -8.36
CA LYS A 68 -9.81 9.40 -8.05
C LYS A 68 -10.12 7.93 -8.29
N LEU A 69 -9.18 7.05 -7.98
CA LEU A 69 -9.40 5.62 -8.08
C LEU A 69 -10.31 5.14 -6.93
N ASP A 70 -10.99 4.01 -7.13
CA ASP A 70 -11.94 3.52 -6.14
C ASP A 70 -11.26 3.09 -4.84
N TYR A 71 -12.08 2.88 -3.79
CA TYR A 71 -11.55 2.53 -2.47
C TYR A 71 -10.84 1.17 -2.47
N LEU A 72 -11.23 0.25 -3.34
CA LEU A 72 -10.58 -1.06 -3.44
C LEU A 72 -9.12 -0.90 -3.83
N CYS A 73 -8.84 -0.03 -4.80
CA CYS A 73 -7.47 0.25 -5.23
C CYS A 73 -6.65 0.91 -4.10
N ILE A 74 -7.26 1.84 -3.39
CA ILE A 74 -6.60 2.56 -2.30
C ILE A 74 -6.25 1.58 -1.17
N VAL A 75 -7.22 0.76 -0.75
CA VAL A 75 -7.01 -0.24 0.31
C VAL A 75 -5.94 -1.25 -0.12
N ALA A 76 -6.01 -1.72 -1.37
CA ALA A 76 -5.02 -2.67 -1.89
C ALA A 76 -3.60 -2.07 -1.88
N ALA A 77 -3.47 -0.80 -2.26
CA ALA A 77 -2.17 -0.12 -2.24
C ALA A 77 -1.59 -0.05 -0.83
N ILE A 78 -2.45 0.21 0.16
CA ILE A 78 -2.01 0.28 1.56
C ILE A 78 -1.60 -1.09 2.10
N LEU A 79 -2.32 -2.14 1.73
CA LEU A 79 -2.17 -3.47 2.32
C LEU A 79 -1.25 -4.43 1.56
N HIS A 80 -0.91 -4.15 0.31
CA HIS A 80 -0.19 -5.15 -0.50
C HIS A 80 1.16 -5.53 0.09
N ASP A 81 1.91 -4.58 0.64
CA ASP A 81 3.21 -4.86 1.26
C ASP A 81 3.07 -5.59 2.60
N CYS A 82 1.93 -5.46 3.26
CA CYS A 82 1.70 -6.12 4.55
C CYS A 82 1.75 -7.64 4.43
N ILE A 83 1.16 -8.18 3.36
CA ILE A 83 1.12 -9.63 3.18
C ILE A 83 2.51 -10.20 2.96
N GLU A 84 3.36 -9.45 2.25
CA GLU A 84 4.72 -9.91 1.94
C GLU A 84 5.71 -9.69 3.08
N ASP A 85 5.60 -8.56 3.76
CA ASP A 85 6.64 -8.07 4.66
C ASP A 85 6.26 -8.11 6.14
N THR A 86 5.04 -8.55 6.47
CA THR A 86 4.58 -8.62 7.85
C THR A 86 3.85 -9.93 8.12
N SER A 87 3.35 -10.11 9.34
CA SER A 87 2.58 -11.28 9.72
C SER A 87 1.11 -11.24 9.27
N VAL A 88 0.69 -10.16 8.62
CA VAL A 88 -0.67 -10.05 8.09
C VAL A 88 -0.85 -11.04 6.94
N THR A 89 -1.87 -11.87 7.01
CA THR A 89 -2.15 -12.89 6.00
C THR A 89 -3.31 -12.48 5.10
N LYS A 90 -3.44 -13.18 3.97
CA LYS A 90 -4.59 -13.03 3.09
C LYS A 90 -5.90 -13.27 3.84
N ASP A 91 -5.92 -14.26 4.73
CA ASP A 91 -7.11 -14.56 5.54
C ASP A 91 -7.46 -13.42 6.48
N ASP A 92 -6.45 -12.76 7.06
CA ASP A 92 -6.68 -11.57 7.87
C ASP A 92 -7.36 -10.47 7.08
N VAL A 93 -6.88 -10.21 5.87
CA VAL A 93 -7.47 -9.20 4.97
C VAL A 93 -8.89 -9.59 4.59
N LYS A 94 -9.12 -10.86 4.28
CA LYS A 94 -10.45 -11.37 3.95
C LYS A 94 -11.43 -11.17 5.10
N ASN A 95 -11.00 -11.48 6.32
CA ASN A 95 -11.84 -11.35 7.50
C ASN A 95 -12.19 -9.90 7.81
N GLU A 96 -11.25 -8.98 7.55
CA GLU A 96 -11.42 -7.56 7.89
C GLU A 96 -12.12 -6.76 6.78
N PHE A 97 -11.89 -7.10 5.52
CA PHE A 97 -12.35 -6.29 4.38
C PHE A 97 -13.24 -7.06 3.40
N GLY A 98 -13.30 -8.37 3.52
CA GLY A 98 -14.07 -9.20 2.61
C GLY A 98 -13.22 -9.82 1.51
N GLU A 99 -13.84 -10.74 0.79
CA GLU A 99 -13.18 -11.58 -0.20
C GLU A 99 -12.67 -10.77 -1.40
N GLN A 100 -13.43 -9.77 -1.82
CA GLN A 100 -13.09 -8.94 -2.97
C GLN A 100 -11.80 -8.16 -2.74
N VAL A 101 -11.66 -7.53 -1.57
CA VAL A 101 -10.45 -6.80 -1.21
C VAL A 101 -9.25 -7.76 -1.12
N ALA A 102 -9.45 -8.90 -0.45
CA ALA A 102 -8.38 -9.90 -0.30
C ALA A 102 -7.89 -10.39 -1.67
N HIS A 103 -8.81 -10.62 -2.59
CA HIS A 103 -8.48 -11.06 -3.95
C HIS A 103 -7.65 -10.00 -4.69
N ILE A 104 -8.04 -8.74 -4.59
CA ILE A 104 -7.34 -7.63 -5.25
C ILE A 104 -5.94 -7.46 -4.64
N VAL A 105 -5.83 -7.49 -3.31
CA VAL A 105 -4.54 -7.35 -2.62
C VAL A 105 -3.58 -8.48 -3.04
N GLU A 106 -4.08 -9.71 -3.09
CA GLU A 106 -3.29 -10.85 -3.56
C GLU A 106 -2.85 -10.67 -5.00
N GLY A 107 -3.75 -10.21 -5.86
CA GLY A 107 -3.44 -9.98 -7.27
C GLY A 107 -2.38 -8.91 -7.46
N VAL A 108 -2.47 -7.80 -6.71
CA VAL A 108 -1.47 -6.73 -6.76
C VAL A 108 -0.12 -7.24 -6.28
N SER A 109 -0.11 -7.99 -5.19
CA SER A 109 1.12 -8.59 -4.65
C SER A 109 1.81 -9.50 -5.66
N LYS A 110 1.02 -10.38 -6.30
CA LYS A 110 1.54 -11.29 -7.33
C LYS A 110 2.07 -10.55 -8.54
N LEU A 111 1.34 -9.52 -9.00
CA LEU A 111 1.77 -8.70 -10.14
C LEU A 111 3.08 -7.98 -9.85
N THR A 112 3.21 -7.42 -8.65
CA THR A 112 4.42 -6.73 -8.24
C THR A 112 5.61 -7.69 -8.25
N ASN A 113 5.44 -8.89 -7.73
CA ASN A 113 6.48 -9.92 -7.73
C ASN A 113 6.84 -10.38 -9.14
N LEU A 114 5.84 -10.59 -9.99
CA LEU A 114 6.06 -10.99 -11.38
C LEU A 114 6.78 -9.91 -12.17
N GLU A 115 6.38 -8.66 -12.02
CA GLU A 115 7.04 -7.54 -12.69
C GLU A 115 8.47 -7.40 -12.27
N PHE A 116 8.75 -7.53 -10.98
CA PHE A 116 10.11 -7.46 -10.46
C PHE A 116 10.96 -8.58 -11.05
N THR A 117 10.48 -9.81 -11.01
CA THR A 117 11.18 -10.97 -11.57
C THR A 117 11.35 -10.83 -13.06
N SER A 118 10.29 -10.45 -13.77
CA SER A 118 10.29 -10.25 -15.22
C SER A 118 11.25 -9.15 -15.64
N SER A 119 11.28 -8.04 -14.94
CA SER A 119 12.21 -6.95 -15.21
C SER A 119 13.65 -7.39 -15.03
N SER A 120 13.94 -8.11 -13.97
CA SER A 120 15.27 -8.65 -13.72
C SER A 120 15.70 -9.61 -14.84
N GLN A 121 14.81 -10.50 -15.27
CA GLN A 121 15.04 -11.42 -16.36
C GLN A 121 15.21 -10.72 -17.68
N LYS A 122 14.38 -9.72 -17.96
CA LYS A 122 14.47 -8.92 -19.19
C LYS A 122 15.79 -8.16 -19.24
N GLN A 123 16.20 -7.57 -18.15
CA GLN A 123 17.47 -6.86 -18.10
C GLN A 123 18.63 -7.81 -18.35
N ALA A 124 18.60 -8.98 -17.72
CA ALA A 124 19.63 -9.99 -17.93
C ALA A 124 19.68 -10.45 -19.39
N LYS A 125 18.53 -10.71 -19.99
CA LYS A 125 18.42 -11.08 -21.41
C LYS A 125 18.91 -9.97 -22.34
N THR A 126 18.52 -8.74 -22.04
CA THR A 126 18.92 -7.57 -22.82
C THR A 126 20.43 -7.42 -22.80
N PHE A 127 21.05 -7.56 -21.64
CA PHE A 127 22.51 -7.51 -21.52
C PHE A 127 23.18 -8.64 -22.31
N LYS A 128 22.63 -9.84 -22.23
CA LYS A 128 23.14 -10.96 -23.01
C LYS A 128 23.01 -10.75 -24.51
N ASN A 129 21.88 -10.18 -24.94
CA ASN A 129 21.62 -9.93 -26.35
C ASN A 129 22.45 -8.78 -26.90
N LEU A 130 22.79 -7.81 -26.07
CA LEU A 130 23.62 -6.69 -26.45
C LEU A 130 25.11 -7.04 -26.47
N SER A 131 25.46 -8.09 -25.79
CA SER A 131 26.82 -8.58 -25.79
C SER A 131 27.01 -9.65 -26.87
#